data_f22291cd49bb24301e01ecc7912bf8b4
#
_entry.id   f22291cd49bb24301e01ecc7912bf8b4
#
_cell.length_a   1.000
_cell.length_b   1.000
_cell.length_c   1.000
_cell.angle_alpha   90.00
_cell.angle_beta   90.00
_cell.angle_gamma   90.00
#
_symmetry.space_group_name_H-M   'P 1'
#
loop_
_entity.id
_entity.type
_entity.pdbx_description
1 polymer ?
#
loop_
_entity_poly.entity_id
_entity_poly.type
_entity_poly.pdbx_seq_one_letter_code
_entity_poly.pdbx_strand_id
1 'polypeptide(L)'
;HGEVWGIPWHYEILGDSPDLVSVQLWCRTPRSPYLLVRRMTVRAESPVLEIDEELTNEGAETLDLMWGHHPAFGPPFLDGSCILETGARRVVVDKNSGEASHFAPGQEFDWPAGPSKDGGTWDISRITPPQERVTEMTYLTDLAEGWYAITNRNRQVGIGLSFDTSVFRHLWCWQNLGGETGWPFWGRCYVMAVEPFSSIPAILTNAIEAGTQLVLEPGHTLSTWIRAAAYEGYDSVERIDEKGRVF
;
A
#
# COMPACT_ATOMS: atom_id res chain seq x y z
N HIS A 1 -9.36 -6.92 6.11
CA HIS A 1 -7.90 -6.99 6.30
C HIS A 1 -7.30 -8.39 6.11
N GLY A 2 -8.03 -9.31 5.44
CA GLY A 2 -7.55 -10.66 5.20
C GLY A 2 -7.44 -11.53 6.46
N GLU A 3 -6.64 -12.61 6.39
CA GLU A 3 -6.58 -13.62 7.45
C GLU A 3 -5.38 -13.47 8.39
N VAL A 4 -4.30 -12.84 7.93
CA VAL A 4 -3.00 -12.88 8.64
C VAL A 4 -2.78 -11.76 9.66
N TRP A 5 -3.61 -10.72 9.64
CA TRP A 5 -3.44 -9.54 10.50
C TRP A 5 -3.77 -9.78 11.98
N GLY A 6 -4.65 -10.73 12.28
CA GLY A 6 -5.18 -10.98 13.62
C GLY A 6 -4.79 -12.34 14.20
N ILE A 7 -3.80 -13.03 13.66
CA ILE A 7 -3.34 -14.33 14.12
C ILE A 7 -1.90 -14.26 14.64
N PRO A 8 -1.49 -15.17 15.56
CA PRO A 8 -0.10 -15.28 15.97
C PRO A 8 0.80 -15.74 14.82
N TRP A 9 2.00 -15.15 14.75
CA TRP A 9 3.06 -15.59 13.85
C TRP A 9 4.15 -16.30 14.64
N HIS A 10 4.70 -17.34 14.06
CA HIS A 10 5.97 -17.92 14.49
C HIS A 10 7.12 -17.04 14.00
N TYR A 11 8.25 -17.09 14.67
CA TYR A 11 9.44 -16.39 14.23
C TYR A 11 10.73 -17.11 14.55
N GLU A 12 11.77 -16.79 13.80
CA GLU A 12 13.15 -17.20 14.02
C GLU A 12 14.08 -16.03 13.72
N ILE A 13 15.08 -15.82 14.59
CA ILE A 13 16.12 -14.81 14.35
C ILE A 13 17.19 -15.46 13.47
N LEU A 14 17.34 -14.95 12.25
CA LEU A 14 18.32 -15.44 11.27
C LEU A 14 19.68 -14.76 11.40
N GLY A 15 19.72 -13.53 11.91
CA GLY A 15 20.91 -12.76 12.13
C GLY A 15 20.70 -11.69 13.18
N ASP A 16 21.67 -11.53 14.07
CA ASP A 16 21.69 -10.50 15.12
C ASP A 16 23.15 -10.08 15.33
N SER A 17 23.57 -9.08 14.60
CA SER A 17 24.93 -8.54 14.63
C SER A 17 24.91 -7.00 14.49
N PRO A 18 26.01 -6.30 14.79
CA PRO A 18 26.08 -4.86 14.56
C PRO A 18 25.82 -4.43 13.11
N ASP A 19 26.08 -5.30 12.14
CA ASP A 19 25.96 -5.00 10.72
C ASP A 19 24.60 -5.37 10.13
N LEU A 20 23.87 -6.31 10.76
CA LEU A 20 22.64 -6.87 10.21
C LEU A 20 21.74 -7.44 11.29
N VAL A 21 20.45 -7.12 11.24
CA VAL A 21 19.39 -7.83 11.95
C VAL A 21 18.42 -8.42 10.92
N SER A 22 18.15 -9.73 11.05
CA SER A 22 17.21 -10.41 10.16
C SER A 22 16.35 -11.39 10.95
N VAL A 23 15.04 -11.34 10.67
CA VAL A 23 14.05 -12.22 11.28
C VAL A 23 13.21 -12.87 10.18
N GLN A 24 12.92 -14.15 10.33
CA GLN A 24 11.92 -14.85 9.54
C GLN A 24 10.67 -15.05 10.37
N LEU A 25 9.52 -14.70 9.79
CA LEU A 25 8.21 -14.91 10.40
C LEU A 25 7.39 -15.83 9.49
N TRP A 26 6.50 -16.64 10.08
CA TRP A 26 5.58 -17.43 9.26
C TRP A 26 4.28 -17.70 9.99
N CYS A 27 3.22 -17.88 9.21
CA CYS A 27 1.91 -18.28 9.70
C CYS A 27 1.17 -19.09 8.64
N ARG A 28 0.20 -19.91 9.10
CA ARG A 28 -0.80 -20.55 8.24
C ARG A 28 -2.12 -19.85 8.41
N THR A 29 -2.77 -19.56 7.30
CA THR A 29 -4.08 -18.94 7.30
C THR A 29 -5.14 -19.91 7.86
N PRO A 30 -6.10 -19.42 8.68
CA PRO A 30 -7.05 -20.33 9.36
C PRO A 30 -8.22 -20.79 8.47
N ARG A 31 -8.51 -20.11 7.36
CA ARG A 31 -9.66 -20.41 6.49
C ARG A 31 -9.24 -20.92 5.13
N SER A 32 -8.15 -20.42 4.63
CA SER A 32 -7.53 -20.86 3.36
C SER A 32 -6.26 -21.66 3.67
N PRO A 33 -5.81 -22.58 2.79
CA PRO A 33 -4.67 -23.44 3.06
C PRO A 33 -3.34 -22.79 2.65
N TYR A 34 -3.09 -21.55 3.06
CA TYR A 34 -1.84 -20.87 2.73
C TYR A 34 -0.83 -20.92 3.88
N LEU A 35 0.44 -21.15 3.52
CA LEU A 35 1.60 -20.83 4.33
C LEU A 35 2.20 -19.52 3.80
N LEU A 36 2.26 -18.51 4.66
CA LEU A 36 2.99 -17.28 4.40
C LEU A 36 4.27 -17.24 5.20
N VAL A 37 5.41 -17.08 4.52
CA VAL A 37 6.73 -16.86 5.10
C VAL A 37 7.19 -15.46 4.74
N ARG A 38 7.69 -14.71 5.72
CA ARG A 38 8.19 -13.35 5.56
C ARG A 38 9.56 -13.23 6.20
N ARG A 39 10.55 -12.78 5.44
CA ARG A 39 11.84 -12.39 5.97
C ARG A 39 11.94 -10.86 6.00
N MET A 40 12.33 -10.32 7.14
CA MET A 40 12.55 -8.89 7.33
C MET A 40 14.01 -8.67 7.71
N THR A 41 14.68 -7.77 7.01
CA THR A 41 16.11 -7.50 7.23
C THR A 41 16.37 -5.99 7.25
N VAL A 42 17.13 -5.55 8.23
CA VAL A 42 17.73 -4.21 8.30
C VAL A 42 19.24 -4.34 8.35
N ARG A 43 19.95 -3.39 7.70
CA ARG A 43 21.41 -3.36 7.65
C ARG A 43 21.93 -2.07 8.28
N ALA A 44 23.08 -2.16 8.92
CA ALA A 44 23.77 -0.96 9.37
C ALA A 44 23.98 0.02 8.19
N GLU A 45 23.88 1.31 8.49
CA GLU A 45 24.06 2.39 7.51
C GLU A 45 23.08 2.39 6.31
N SER A 46 22.00 1.58 6.39
CA SER A 46 20.95 1.56 5.37
C SER A 46 19.59 1.96 5.99
N PRO A 47 18.91 2.99 5.48
CA PRO A 47 17.59 3.37 5.94
C PRO A 47 16.48 2.52 5.32
N VAL A 48 16.80 1.32 4.84
CA VAL A 48 15.89 0.42 4.12
C VAL A 48 15.55 -0.79 4.98
N LEU A 49 14.26 -1.04 5.17
CA LEU A 49 13.74 -2.31 5.62
C LEU A 49 13.46 -3.18 4.38
N GLU A 50 14.21 -4.27 4.25
CA GLU A 50 13.99 -5.29 3.22
C GLU A 50 12.94 -6.29 3.71
N ILE A 51 11.90 -6.53 2.90
CA ILE A 51 10.86 -7.53 3.15
C ILE A 51 10.80 -8.45 1.95
N ASP A 52 11.09 -9.73 2.16
CA ASP A 52 10.95 -10.78 1.16
C ASP A 52 9.90 -11.77 1.65
N GLU A 53 8.98 -12.18 0.76
CA GLU A 53 7.85 -13.02 1.12
C GLU A 53 7.66 -14.18 0.15
N GLU A 54 7.14 -15.28 0.71
CA GLU A 54 6.73 -16.47 -0.02
C GLU A 54 5.34 -16.89 0.46
N LEU A 55 4.42 -17.09 -0.48
CA LEU A 55 3.07 -17.60 -0.24
C LEU A 55 2.91 -18.94 -0.94
N THR A 56 2.70 -20.01 -0.17
CA THR A 56 2.52 -21.37 -0.68
C THR A 56 1.08 -21.80 -0.50
N ASN A 57 0.47 -22.35 -1.54
CA ASN A 57 -0.80 -23.09 -1.44
C ASN A 57 -0.52 -24.52 -0.97
N GLU A 58 -0.77 -24.81 0.31
CA GLU A 58 -0.62 -26.15 0.89
C GLU A 58 -1.87 -27.03 0.67
N GLY A 59 -2.90 -26.52 -0.03
CA GLY A 59 -4.14 -27.24 -0.32
C GLY A 59 -4.02 -28.16 -1.53
N ALA A 60 -5.13 -28.82 -1.86
CA ALA A 60 -5.25 -29.72 -3.01
C ALA A 60 -5.98 -29.11 -4.21
N GLU A 61 -6.39 -27.84 -4.11
CA GLU A 61 -7.16 -27.14 -5.14
C GLU A 61 -6.47 -25.86 -5.56
N THR A 62 -6.68 -25.44 -6.79
CA THR A 62 -6.30 -24.11 -7.28
C THR A 62 -7.19 -23.05 -6.63
N LEU A 63 -6.60 -21.99 -6.11
CA LEU A 63 -7.30 -20.96 -5.36
C LEU A 63 -7.08 -19.57 -5.95
N ASP A 64 -8.16 -18.81 -6.03
CA ASP A 64 -8.13 -17.37 -6.26
C ASP A 64 -7.78 -16.65 -4.97
N LEU A 65 -6.94 -15.62 -5.07
CA LEU A 65 -6.55 -14.79 -3.92
C LEU A 65 -6.29 -13.34 -4.27
N MET A 66 -6.30 -12.52 -3.23
CA MET A 66 -5.76 -11.16 -3.24
C MET A 66 -4.66 -11.08 -2.20
N TRP A 67 -3.54 -10.47 -2.56
CA TRP A 67 -2.41 -10.26 -1.67
C TRP A 67 -2.01 -8.80 -1.66
N GLY A 68 -1.79 -8.24 -0.49
CA GLY A 68 -1.39 -6.86 -0.35
C GLY A 68 -0.85 -6.53 1.03
N HIS A 69 -0.26 -5.37 1.14
CA HIS A 69 0.22 -4.76 2.37
C HIS A 69 -0.58 -3.50 2.66
N HIS A 70 -0.72 -3.16 3.93
CA HIS A 70 -1.48 -1.99 4.38
C HIS A 70 -0.60 -1.05 5.22
N PRO A 71 0.46 -0.44 4.66
CA PRO A 71 1.21 0.59 5.35
C PRO A 71 0.36 1.84 5.49
N ALA A 72 0.21 2.29 6.73
CA ALA A 72 -0.62 3.44 7.08
C ALA A 72 0.20 4.52 7.77
N PHE A 73 -0.05 5.77 7.43
CA PHE A 73 0.69 6.95 7.86
C PHE A 73 -0.25 7.95 8.53
N GLY A 74 0.17 8.49 9.66
CA GLY A 74 -0.60 9.45 10.44
C GLY A 74 0.29 10.50 11.11
N PRO A 75 -0.31 11.41 11.90
CA PRO A 75 0.46 12.39 12.68
C PRO A 75 1.43 11.70 13.67
N PRO A 76 2.58 12.32 13.96
CA PRO A 76 2.97 13.68 13.57
C PRO A 76 3.63 13.80 12.19
N PHE A 77 3.82 12.69 11.46
CA PHE A 77 4.45 12.69 10.14
C PHE A 77 3.52 13.25 9.05
N LEU A 78 2.29 12.72 8.99
CA LEU A 78 1.31 13.12 7.99
C LEU A 78 0.64 14.44 8.38
N ASP A 79 0.72 15.42 7.51
CA ASP A 79 0.02 16.70 7.60
C ASP A 79 -0.19 17.30 6.19
N GLY A 80 -0.82 18.48 6.10
CA GLY A 80 -1.10 19.16 4.83
C GLY A 80 0.11 19.64 4.03
N SER A 81 1.34 19.44 4.53
CA SER A 81 2.58 19.70 3.79
C SER A 81 3.11 18.46 3.06
N CYS A 82 2.48 17.31 3.28
CA CYS A 82 2.87 16.07 2.63
C CYS A 82 2.41 16.04 1.17
N ILE A 83 3.24 15.40 0.35
CA ILE A 83 2.94 15.06 -1.03
C ILE A 83 3.15 13.57 -1.24
N LEU A 84 2.26 12.96 -2.03
CA LEU A 84 2.38 11.60 -2.52
C LEU A 84 2.92 11.62 -3.94
N GLU A 85 3.97 10.87 -4.21
CA GLU A 85 4.56 10.67 -5.54
C GLU A 85 4.63 9.17 -5.82
N THR A 86 4.45 8.76 -7.08
CA THR A 86 4.34 7.33 -7.43
C THR A 86 4.63 7.10 -8.91
N GLY A 87 4.99 5.85 -9.25
CA GLY A 87 5.09 5.38 -10.62
C GLY A 87 3.76 5.14 -11.34
N ALA A 88 2.62 5.35 -10.69
CA ALA A 88 1.29 5.19 -11.30
C ALA A 88 0.98 6.30 -12.32
N ARG A 89 0.23 5.95 -13.35
CA ARG A 89 -0.20 6.90 -14.39
C ARG A 89 -1.69 7.17 -14.39
N ARG A 90 -2.48 6.30 -13.76
CA ARG A 90 -3.93 6.36 -13.79
C ARG A 90 -4.54 6.18 -12.42
N VAL A 91 -5.65 6.87 -12.18
CA VAL A 91 -6.46 6.78 -10.97
C VAL A 91 -7.83 6.22 -11.34
N VAL A 92 -8.29 5.24 -10.56
CA VAL A 92 -9.65 4.70 -10.61
C VAL A 92 -10.28 4.91 -9.24
N VAL A 93 -11.38 5.65 -9.18
CA VAL A 93 -12.10 5.92 -7.93
C VAL A 93 -12.96 4.70 -7.57
N ASP A 94 -12.95 4.28 -6.32
CA ASP A 94 -13.81 3.17 -5.89
C ASP A 94 -15.29 3.49 -6.11
N LYS A 95 -16.05 2.48 -6.56
CA LYS A 95 -17.48 2.62 -6.86
C LYS A 95 -18.35 2.89 -5.62
N ASN A 96 -17.81 2.68 -4.43
CA ASN A 96 -18.48 2.94 -3.16
C ASN A 96 -18.00 4.25 -2.49
N SER A 97 -17.25 5.10 -3.21
CA SER A 97 -16.83 6.41 -2.71
C SER A 97 -18.03 7.24 -2.26
N GLY A 98 -17.92 7.79 -1.04
CA GLY A 98 -19.01 8.50 -0.37
C GLY A 98 -19.04 10.00 -0.68
N GLU A 99 -19.91 10.71 0.05
CA GLU A 99 -20.11 12.15 -0.10
C GLU A 99 -18.86 12.98 0.21
N ALA A 100 -18.04 12.54 1.16
CA ALA A 100 -16.80 13.22 1.55
C ALA A 100 -15.64 13.07 0.56
N SER A 101 -15.82 12.32 -0.55
CA SER A 101 -14.87 12.24 -1.65
C SER A 101 -15.03 13.45 -2.58
N HIS A 102 -13.93 13.92 -3.15
CA HIS A 102 -13.95 14.94 -4.21
C HIS A 102 -14.38 14.38 -5.57
N PHE A 103 -14.27 13.07 -5.75
CA PHE A 103 -14.50 12.42 -7.04
C PHE A 103 -15.83 11.68 -7.10
N ALA A 104 -16.38 11.54 -8.29
CA ALA A 104 -17.54 10.71 -8.52
C ALA A 104 -17.17 9.20 -8.42
N PRO A 105 -18.06 8.34 -7.86
CA PRO A 105 -17.84 6.91 -7.79
C PRO A 105 -17.56 6.30 -9.17
N GLY A 106 -16.50 5.50 -9.28
CA GLY A 106 -16.09 4.83 -10.52
C GLY A 106 -15.46 5.77 -11.56
N GLN A 107 -15.17 7.00 -11.21
CA GLN A 107 -14.47 7.94 -12.10
C GLN A 107 -13.04 7.47 -12.37
N GLU A 108 -12.54 7.76 -13.58
CA GLU A 108 -11.18 7.47 -13.97
C GLU A 108 -10.51 8.71 -14.55
N PHE A 109 -9.23 8.92 -14.23
CA PHE A 109 -8.45 10.05 -14.75
C PHE A 109 -6.95 9.74 -14.68
N ASP A 110 -6.16 10.59 -15.36
CA ASP A 110 -4.71 10.48 -15.32
C ASP A 110 -4.15 11.03 -14.00
N TRP A 111 -3.19 10.35 -13.42
CA TRP A 111 -2.46 10.81 -12.23
C TRP A 111 -1.73 12.15 -12.50
N PRO A 112 -1.69 13.12 -11.57
CA PRO A 112 -2.26 13.06 -10.21
C PRO A 112 -3.61 13.76 -10.05
N ALA A 113 -4.18 14.38 -11.07
CA ALA A 113 -5.29 15.30 -10.91
C ALA A 113 -6.45 14.99 -11.85
N GLY A 114 -7.67 15.03 -11.30
CA GLY A 114 -8.90 14.76 -12.05
C GLY A 114 -10.03 15.76 -11.78
N PRO A 115 -11.11 15.69 -12.57
CA PRO A 115 -12.29 16.54 -12.37
C PRO A 115 -12.94 16.25 -11.02
N SER A 116 -13.15 17.29 -10.20
CA SER A 116 -13.91 17.17 -8.96
C SER A 116 -15.41 17.20 -9.26
N LYS A 117 -16.20 16.42 -8.49
CA LYS A 117 -17.67 16.40 -8.59
C LYS A 117 -18.34 17.75 -8.32
N ASP A 118 -17.66 18.64 -7.58
CA ASP A 118 -18.14 19.99 -7.29
C ASP A 118 -17.70 21.04 -8.31
N GLY A 119 -17.02 20.59 -9.37
CA GLY A 119 -16.44 21.44 -10.40
C GLY A 119 -14.97 21.77 -10.16
N GLY A 120 -14.23 22.03 -11.24
CA GLY A 120 -12.79 22.27 -11.18
C GLY A 120 -11.96 20.98 -11.22
N THR A 121 -10.74 21.05 -10.72
CA THR A 121 -9.76 19.95 -10.71
C THR A 121 -9.23 19.74 -9.30
N TRP A 122 -9.12 18.48 -8.88
CA TRP A 122 -8.54 18.10 -7.60
C TRP A 122 -7.27 17.27 -7.82
N ASP A 123 -6.20 17.63 -7.12
CA ASP A 123 -4.91 16.95 -7.15
C ASP A 123 -4.78 16.04 -5.94
N ILE A 124 -4.96 14.72 -6.14
CA ILE A 124 -4.95 13.71 -5.07
C ILE A 124 -3.55 13.44 -4.50
N SER A 125 -2.49 13.90 -5.15
CA SER A 125 -1.12 13.80 -4.63
C SER A 125 -0.90 14.68 -3.39
N ARG A 126 -1.70 15.73 -3.23
CA ARG A 126 -1.62 16.68 -2.10
C ARG A 126 -2.47 16.22 -0.95
N ILE A 127 -1.85 16.10 0.21
CA ILE A 127 -2.56 15.66 1.40
C ILE A 127 -3.38 16.82 1.97
N THR A 128 -4.68 16.60 2.04
CA THR A 128 -5.65 17.58 2.53
C THR A 128 -5.50 17.82 4.03
N PRO A 129 -5.48 19.05 4.53
CA PRO A 129 -5.45 19.32 5.94
C PRO A 129 -6.74 18.87 6.65
N PRO A 130 -6.69 18.49 7.95
CA PRO A 130 -7.80 17.83 8.63
C PRO A 130 -9.10 18.64 8.71
N GLN A 131 -9.03 19.96 8.48
CA GLN A 131 -10.19 20.86 8.51
C GLN A 131 -11.14 20.62 7.33
N GLU A 132 -10.65 20.11 6.21
CA GLU A 132 -11.42 19.90 4.98
C GLU A 132 -12.25 18.61 5.01
N ARG A 133 -11.91 17.67 5.91
CA ARG A 133 -12.67 16.45 6.17
C ARG A 133 -12.94 15.59 4.94
N VAL A 134 -11.88 15.16 4.29
CA VAL A 134 -11.90 14.35 3.08
C VAL A 134 -11.80 12.87 3.38
N THR A 135 -12.46 12.05 2.58
CA THR A 135 -12.26 10.60 2.52
C THR A 135 -12.19 10.17 1.07
N GLU A 136 -11.09 9.55 0.69
CA GLU A 136 -10.90 9.01 -0.66
C GLU A 136 -10.57 7.51 -0.59
N MET A 137 -11.12 6.75 -1.50
CA MET A 137 -10.69 5.40 -1.83
C MET A 137 -10.47 5.32 -3.33
N THR A 138 -9.21 5.20 -3.72
CA THR A 138 -8.81 5.14 -5.13
C THR A 138 -7.82 4.02 -5.36
N TYR A 139 -7.76 3.56 -6.60
CA TYR A 139 -6.79 2.60 -7.08
C TYR A 139 -5.86 3.32 -8.05
N LEU A 140 -4.56 3.34 -7.72
CA LEU A 140 -3.54 3.87 -8.60
C LEU A 140 -3.03 2.71 -9.45
N THR A 141 -3.17 2.85 -10.75
CA THR A 141 -2.95 1.78 -11.72
C THR A 141 -1.99 2.20 -12.83
N ASP A 142 -1.74 1.31 -13.77
CA ASP A 142 -0.80 1.55 -14.87
C ASP A 142 0.57 1.99 -14.33
N LEU A 143 1.13 1.15 -13.45
CA LEU A 143 2.42 1.40 -12.82
C LEU A 143 3.54 1.27 -13.86
N ALA A 144 4.26 2.36 -14.11
CA ALA A 144 5.49 2.31 -14.91
C ALA A 144 6.59 1.55 -14.17
N GLU A 145 6.66 1.79 -12.85
CA GLU A 145 7.54 1.10 -11.89
C GLU A 145 6.80 0.98 -10.55
N GLY A 146 7.11 -0.06 -9.77
CA GLY A 146 6.47 -0.32 -8.49
C GLY A 146 7.09 0.49 -7.36
N TRP A 147 6.64 1.73 -7.19
CA TRP A 147 7.06 2.56 -6.07
C TRP A 147 6.06 3.66 -5.73
N TYR A 148 6.15 4.14 -4.50
CA TYR A 148 5.59 5.42 -4.07
C TYR A 148 6.45 6.06 -2.98
N ALA A 149 6.29 7.36 -2.79
CA ALA A 149 6.94 8.16 -1.76
C ALA A 149 5.96 9.15 -1.14
N ILE A 150 6.02 9.32 0.18
CA ILE A 150 5.32 10.37 0.91
C ILE A 150 6.38 11.27 1.53
N THR A 151 6.43 12.51 1.08
CA THR A 151 7.41 13.51 1.54
C THR A 151 6.71 14.59 2.37
N ASN A 152 7.08 14.74 3.63
CA ASN A 152 6.70 15.90 4.44
C ASN A 152 7.68 17.03 4.15
N ARG A 153 7.26 17.99 3.33
CA ARG A 153 8.11 19.08 2.85
C ARG A 153 8.53 20.06 3.95
N ASN A 154 7.68 20.24 4.97
CA ASN A 154 8.00 21.14 6.06
C ASN A 154 9.06 20.54 7.00
N ARG A 155 9.06 19.21 7.15
CA ARG A 155 10.00 18.49 8.01
C ARG A 155 11.23 17.99 7.27
N GLN A 156 11.21 18.03 5.95
CA GLN A 156 12.27 17.49 5.08
C GLN A 156 12.58 16.02 5.35
N VAL A 157 11.54 15.23 5.66
CA VAL A 157 11.63 13.78 5.87
C VAL A 157 10.56 13.07 5.05
N GLY A 158 10.86 11.86 4.65
CA GLY A 158 9.91 11.04 3.91
C GLY A 158 10.07 9.56 4.16
N ILE A 159 9.07 8.84 3.69
CA ILE A 159 9.06 7.39 3.63
C ILE A 159 8.51 6.98 2.27
N GLY A 160 9.11 5.96 1.69
CA GLY A 160 8.60 5.40 0.45
C GLY A 160 8.81 3.90 0.38
N LEU A 161 8.09 3.28 -0.53
CA LEU A 161 8.20 1.86 -0.80
C LEU A 161 8.51 1.65 -2.28
N SER A 162 9.37 0.67 -2.54
CA SER A 162 9.41 -0.01 -3.84
C SER A 162 9.00 -1.46 -3.67
N PHE A 163 8.41 -2.04 -4.71
CA PHE A 163 7.79 -3.36 -4.63
C PHE A 163 7.75 -4.06 -5.99
N ASP A 164 7.58 -5.37 -5.95
CA ASP A 164 7.50 -6.23 -7.13
C ASP A 164 6.15 -6.08 -7.83
N THR A 165 6.14 -5.48 -9.03
CA THR A 165 4.93 -5.29 -9.84
C THR A 165 4.43 -6.56 -10.51
N SER A 166 5.19 -7.63 -10.52
CA SER A 166 4.71 -8.93 -11.01
C SER A 166 3.62 -9.51 -10.09
N VAL A 167 3.66 -9.15 -8.80
CA VAL A 167 2.68 -9.54 -7.78
C VAL A 167 1.78 -8.36 -7.40
N PHE A 168 2.35 -7.23 -6.99
CA PHE A 168 1.60 -6.05 -6.58
C PHE A 168 1.42 -5.10 -7.77
N ARG A 169 0.34 -5.31 -8.52
CA ARG A 169 0.09 -4.62 -9.80
C ARG A 169 -0.59 -3.26 -9.65
N HIS A 170 -1.05 -2.95 -8.43
CA HIS A 170 -1.82 -1.74 -8.12
C HIS A 170 -1.39 -1.17 -6.77
N LEU A 171 -1.72 0.11 -6.55
CA LEU A 171 -1.72 0.71 -5.22
C LEU A 171 -3.16 1.04 -4.84
N TRP A 172 -3.64 0.56 -3.70
CA TRP A 172 -4.83 1.11 -3.09
C TRP A 172 -4.42 2.35 -2.31
N CYS A 173 -5.08 3.44 -2.55
CA CYS A 173 -4.84 4.70 -1.85
C CYS A 173 -6.11 5.06 -1.07
N TRP A 174 -6.08 4.71 0.21
CA TRP A 174 -7.13 5.06 1.15
C TRP A 174 -6.69 6.26 1.98
N GLN A 175 -7.51 7.30 1.94
CA GLN A 175 -7.31 8.52 2.73
C GLN A 175 -8.55 8.73 3.59
N ASN A 176 -8.40 8.68 4.92
CA ASN A 176 -9.41 9.14 5.85
C ASN A 176 -8.86 10.35 6.62
N LEU A 177 -9.03 11.51 6.03
CA LEU A 177 -8.51 12.77 6.52
C LEU A 177 -9.59 13.54 7.30
N GLY A 178 -10.32 12.82 8.19
CA GLY A 178 -11.41 13.35 9.00
C GLY A 178 -12.78 13.27 8.32
N GLY A 179 -12.87 12.71 7.12
CA GLY A 179 -14.12 12.66 6.33
C GLY A 179 -15.14 11.64 6.83
N GLU A 180 -14.70 10.51 7.37
CA GLU A 180 -15.62 9.49 7.88
C GLU A 180 -16.14 9.83 9.28
N THR A 181 -17.42 10.13 9.38
CA THR A 181 -18.08 10.61 10.61
C THR A 181 -18.80 9.52 11.40
N GLY A 182 -19.10 8.37 10.80
CA GLY A 182 -19.73 7.22 11.45
C GLY A 182 -18.76 6.33 12.23
N TRP A 183 -19.33 5.28 12.85
CA TRP A 183 -18.53 4.21 13.45
C TRP A 183 -17.66 3.51 12.39
N PRO A 184 -16.39 3.19 12.67
CA PRO A 184 -15.65 3.36 13.94
C PRO A 184 -14.85 4.67 14.03
N PHE A 185 -14.87 5.55 13.04
CA PHE A 185 -13.94 6.68 12.89
C PHE A 185 -14.38 7.97 13.60
N TRP A 186 -15.68 8.30 13.59
CA TRP A 186 -16.27 9.45 14.28
C TRP A 186 -15.66 10.81 13.92
N GLY A 187 -15.14 10.94 12.70
CA GLY A 187 -14.46 12.16 12.22
C GLY A 187 -13.14 12.48 12.94
N ARG A 188 -12.54 11.50 13.64
CA ARG A 188 -11.29 11.67 14.40
C ARG A 188 -10.08 11.00 13.78
N CYS A 189 -10.29 10.27 12.70
CA CYS A 189 -9.21 9.61 11.98
C CYS A 189 -8.54 10.60 11.03
N TYR A 190 -7.21 10.66 11.07
CA TYR A 190 -6.41 11.37 10.09
C TYR A 190 -5.27 10.46 9.67
N VAL A 191 -5.50 9.71 8.64
CA VAL A 191 -4.60 8.64 8.18
C VAL A 191 -4.69 8.51 6.66
N MET A 192 -3.58 8.14 6.07
CA MET A 192 -3.50 7.68 4.69
C MET A 192 -2.81 6.32 4.65
N ALA A 193 -3.36 5.38 3.88
CA ALA A 193 -2.69 4.15 3.52
C ALA A 193 -2.44 4.12 2.01
N VAL A 194 -1.21 3.76 1.63
CA VAL A 194 -0.82 3.55 0.23
C VAL A 194 -0.33 2.12 0.13
N GLU A 195 -1.14 1.28 -0.45
CA GLU A 195 -1.12 -0.17 -0.25
C GLU A 195 -0.71 -0.89 -1.54
N PRO A 196 0.51 -1.43 -1.64
CA PRO A 196 0.81 -2.36 -2.73
C PRO A 196 -0.14 -3.55 -2.71
N PHE A 197 -0.93 -3.73 -3.77
CA PHE A 197 -1.95 -4.77 -3.86
C PHE A 197 -1.92 -5.50 -5.20
N SER A 198 -2.22 -6.80 -5.16
CA SER A 198 -2.24 -7.62 -6.37
C SER A 198 -3.42 -7.32 -7.28
N SER A 199 -4.54 -6.86 -6.74
CA SER A 199 -5.85 -6.91 -7.39
C SER A 199 -6.70 -5.69 -7.07
N ILE A 200 -7.64 -5.38 -7.95
CA ILE A 200 -8.69 -4.35 -7.81
C ILE A 200 -9.99 -4.86 -8.48
N PRO A 201 -11.19 -4.36 -8.07
CA PRO A 201 -11.43 -3.54 -6.89
C PRO A 201 -11.30 -4.31 -5.58
N ALA A 202 -11.44 -3.65 -4.46
CA ALA A 202 -11.50 -4.30 -3.16
C ALA A 202 -12.60 -5.37 -3.10
N ILE A 203 -12.38 -6.46 -2.31
CA ILE A 203 -13.20 -7.66 -2.21
C ILE A 203 -12.87 -8.68 -3.33
N LEU A 204 -12.48 -9.89 -2.90
CA LEU A 204 -12.00 -10.94 -3.80
C LEU A 204 -12.99 -11.32 -4.90
N THR A 205 -14.28 -11.42 -4.59
CA THR A 205 -15.31 -11.73 -5.59
C THR A 205 -15.38 -10.71 -6.72
N ASN A 206 -15.24 -9.42 -6.39
CA ASN A 206 -15.23 -8.35 -7.38
C ASN A 206 -13.93 -8.39 -8.22
N ALA A 207 -12.81 -8.75 -7.61
CA ALA A 207 -11.54 -8.90 -8.32
C ALA A 207 -11.57 -10.09 -9.28
N ILE A 208 -12.23 -11.20 -8.93
CA ILE A 208 -12.46 -12.34 -9.81
C ILE A 208 -13.34 -11.94 -11.00
N GLU A 209 -14.44 -11.24 -10.77
CA GLU A 209 -15.30 -10.72 -11.84
C GLU A 209 -14.56 -9.76 -12.79
N ALA A 210 -13.63 -8.98 -12.25
CA ALA A 210 -12.78 -8.06 -13.00
C ALA A 210 -11.55 -8.76 -13.66
N GLY A 211 -11.28 -10.03 -13.34
CA GLY A 211 -10.12 -10.79 -13.85
C GLY A 211 -8.78 -10.29 -13.33
N THR A 212 -8.75 -9.69 -12.13
CA THR A 212 -7.54 -9.09 -11.56
C THR A 212 -6.95 -9.91 -10.42
N GLN A 213 -7.62 -10.96 -9.95
CA GLN A 213 -7.13 -11.81 -8.86
C GLN A 213 -5.80 -12.50 -9.22
N LEU A 214 -5.10 -12.95 -8.19
CA LEU A 214 -4.04 -13.93 -8.34
C LEU A 214 -4.66 -15.34 -8.31
N VAL A 215 -4.00 -16.28 -8.96
CA VAL A 215 -4.36 -17.70 -8.97
C VAL A 215 -3.15 -18.50 -8.55
N LEU A 216 -3.31 -19.37 -7.53
CA LEU A 216 -2.21 -20.19 -7.01
C LEU A 216 -2.61 -21.66 -7.01
N GLU A 217 -1.88 -22.47 -7.78
CA GLU A 217 -2.10 -23.90 -7.92
C GLU A 217 -1.63 -24.68 -6.66
N PRO A 218 -2.12 -25.91 -6.44
CA PRO A 218 -1.69 -26.78 -5.35
C PRO A 218 -0.18 -26.98 -5.33
N GLY A 219 0.44 -26.80 -4.15
CA GLY A 219 1.87 -26.95 -3.94
C GLY A 219 2.76 -25.86 -4.53
N HIS A 220 2.19 -24.89 -5.27
CA HIS A 220 2.98 -23.79 -5.82
C HIS A 220 3.23 -22.70 -4.80
N THR A 221 4.38 -22.04 -4.95
CA THR A 221 4.82 -20.89 -4.15
C THR A 221 4.98 -19.67 -5.03
N LEU A 222 4.41 -18.56 -4.59
CA LEU A 222 4.60 -17.25 -5.19
C LEU A 222 5.54 -16.45 -4.28
N SER A 223 6.63 -15.92 -4.84
CA SER A 223 7.61 -15.09 -4.12
C SER A 223 7.48 -13.63 -4.53
N THR A 224 7.73 -12.72 -3.60
CA THR A 224 7.67 -11.28 -3.84
C THR A 224 8.55 -10.52 -2.85
N TRP A 225 8.68 -9.21 -3.07
CA TRP A 225 9.47 -8.35 -2.20
C TRP A 225 8.90 -6.94 -2.09
N ILE A 226 9.21 -6.29 -0.95
CA ILE A 226 9.01 -4.86 -0.69
C ILE A 226 10.28 -4.29 -0.05
N ARG A 227 10.60 -3.05 -0.39
CA ARG A 227 11.66 -2.26 0.24
C ARG A 227 11.03 -0.98 0.78
N ALA A 228 11.06 -0.81 2.10
CA ALA A 228 10.59 0.41 2.74
C ALA A 228 11.79 1.27 3.12
N ALA A 229 11.86 2.47 2.54
CA ALA A 229 12.97 3.39 2.68
C ALA A 229 12.55 4.66 3.43
N ALA A 230 13.25 4.97 4.52
CA ALA A 230 13.18 6.30 5.13
C ALA A 230 14.22 7.22 4.49
N TYR A 231 13.89 8.50 4.32
CA TYR A 231 14.81 9.46 3.70
C TYR A 231 14.61 10.87 4.27
N GLU A 232 15.62 11.73 4.06
CA GLU A 232 15.60 13.13 4.46
C GLU A 232 16.27 14.03 3.40
N GLY A 233 15.94 15.33 3.43
CA GLY A 233 16.56 16.32 2.55
C GLY A 233 15.98 16.36 1.13
N TYR A 234 14.83 15.76 0.87
CA TYR A 234 14.15 15.80 -0.43
C TYR A 234 12.89 16.67 -0.36
N ASP A 235 12.66 17.49 -1.38
CA ASP A 235 11.40 18.21 -1.62
C ASP A 235 10.44 17.40 -2.51
N SER A 236 10.98 16.50 -3.33
CA SER A 236 10.27 15.60 -4.22
C SER A 236 11.12 14.36 -4.50
N VAL A 237 10.47 13.26 -4.85
CA VAL A 237 11.09 11.99 -5.22
C VAL A 237 10.69 11.64 -6.65
N GLU A 238 11.68 11.40 -7.49
CA GLU A 238 11.44 11.01 -8.88
C GLU A 238 11.28 9.50 -9.03
N ARG A 239 11.94 8.73 -8.15
CA ARG A 239 11.94 7.27 -8.18
C ARG A 239 12.46 6.65 -6.89
N ILE A 240 11.98 5.44 -6.56
CA ILE A 240 12.62 4.54 -5.61
C ILE A 240 12.90 3.23 -6.34
N ASP A 241 14.16 2.81 -6.38
CA ASP A 241 14.54 1.60 -7.09
C ASP A 241 14.28 0.31 -6.27
N GLU A 242 14.51 -0.85 -6.89
CA GLU A 242 14.32 -2.19 -6.29
C GLU A 242 15.22 -2.45 -5.05
N LYS A 243 16.20 -1.61 -4.80
CA LYS A 243 17.06 -1.66 -3.59
C LYS A 243 16.62 -0.66 -2.52
N GLY A 244 15.53 0.08 -2.76
CA GLY A 244 15.05 1.13 -1.87
C GLY A 244 15.87 2.43 -1.93
N ARG A 245 16.70 2.64 -2.96
CA ARG A 245 17.41 3.90 -3.13
C ARG A 245 16.47 4.96 -3.70
N VAL A 246 16.49 6.12 -3.07
CA VAL A 246 15.65 7.28 -3.40
C VAL A 246 16.40 8.22 -4.33
N PHE A 247 15.72 8.71 -5.38
CA PHE A 247 16.26 9.63 -6.40
C PHE A 247 15.37 10.85 -6.57
#